data_fe000aa18e4fc5fae8f30f0f3b44624b
#
_entry.id   fe000aa18e4fc5fae8f30f0f3b44624b
#
_cell.length_a   1.000
_cell.length_b   1.000
_cell.length_c   1.000
_cell.angle_alpha   90.00
_cell.angle_beta   90.00
_cell.angle_gamma   90.00
#
_symmetry.space_group_name_H-M   'P 1'
#
loop_
_entity.id
_entity.type
_entity.pdbx_description
1 polymer ?
#
loop_
_entity_poly.entity_id
_entity_poly.type
_entity_poly.pdbx_seq_one_letter_code
_entity_poly.pdbx_strand_id
1 'polypeptide(L)'
;MNSKRFFFGLIAILIGFTSVGQNSKKQQDIKSIKSMCGCYEVKFNFIETFNYSTDSVHYKPSKTKHDYGLEWVTLVKDTTNKIALQHLLITGQTEESIVKHWRQDWLYENTDLYVFVKDQTWNFKKNTPKEVKGQWTQKVYQVDDSPRYEGTASWVHADGTDYWKNTTDAPLPRREHTARQDYNVLKRRNIHEITSFGWQHEQDNDKIIRDNNANDVLLAQEKGLDVYTKVPDLKCKLAQDFWKKNNVVWKKIRDKWQTVFDKNETLSLEKTVDKQPLFMKLFALQANATQQEVDLIIDSFIKK
;
A
#
# COMPACT_ATOMS: atom_id res chain seq x y z
N MET A 1 -26.52 22.38 49.43
CA MET A 1 -25.33 22.94 48.76
C MET A 1 -24.29 21.79 48.47
N ASN A 2 -24.68 20.74 47.74
CA ASN A 2 -23.78 19.58 47.46
C ASN A 2 -24.00 18.89 46.09
N SER A 3 -24.79 19.49 45.16
CA SER A 3 -25.10 18.83 43.89
C SER A 3 -24.09 19.13 42.76
N LYS A 4 -23.31 20.20 42.86
CA LYS A 4 -22.35 20.59 41.80
C LYS A 4 -21.02 19.80 41.79
N ARG A 5 -20.60 19.22 42.92
CA ARG A 5 -19.34 18.44 43.00
C ARG A 5 -19.49 17.02 42.43
N PHE A 6 -20.67 16.43 42.44
CA PHE A 6 -20.92 15.09 41.91
C PHE A 6 -20.96 15.07 40.37
N PHE A 7 -21.37 16.16 39.73
CA PHE A 7 -21.43 16.20 38.25
C PHE A 7 -20.04 16.31 37.58
N PHE A 8 -19.09 17.00 38.25
CA PHE A 8 -17.72 17.09 37.74
C PHE A 8 -16.94 15.77 37.85
N GLY A 9 -17.19 14.95 38.87
CA GLY A 9 -16.56 13.65 39.04
C GLY A 9 -17.02 12.63 37.98
N LEU A 10 -18.29 12.66 37.56
CA LEU A 10 -18.83 11.75 36.56
C LEU A 10 -18.29 12.04 35.15
N ILE A 11 -18.09 13.32 34.81
CA ILE A 11 -17.49 13.70 33.50
C ILE A 11 -16.02 13.30 33.42
N ALA A 12 -15.25 13.43 34.50
CA ALA A 12 -13.85 13.03 34.52
C ALA A 12 -13.66 11.51 34.38
N ILE A 13 -14.57 10.71 34.97
CA ILE A 13 -14.56 9.25 34.87
C ILE A 13 -14.89 8.80 33.42
N LEU A 14 -15.90 9.41 32.78
CA LEU A 14 -16.26 9.10 31.39
C LEU A 14 -15.12 9.40 30.38
N ILE A 15 -14.38 10.49 30.56
CA ILE A 15 -13.23 10.84 29.72
C ILE A 15 -12.09 9.82 29.93
N GLY A 16 -11.88 9.35 31.15
CA GLY A 16 -10.87 8.33 31.47
C GLY A 16 -11.13 7.00 30.78
N PHE A 17 -12.36 6.51 30.76
CA PHE A 17 -12.71 5.23 30.12
C PHE A 17 -12.56 5.25 28.60
N THR A 18 -12.88 6.34 27.93
CA THR A 18 -12.70 6.46 26.47
C THR A 18 -11.23 6.48 26.07
N SER A 19 -10.37 7.10 26.87
CA SER A 19 -8.93 7.16 26.63
C SER A 19 -8.25 5.79 26.77
N VAL A 20 -8.63 5.00 27.78
CA VAL A 20 -8.11 3.66 28.00
C VAL A 20 -8.54 2.72 26.88
N GLY A 21 -9.80 2.75 26.45
CA GLY A 21 -10.33 1.94 25.36
C GLY A 21 -9.63 2.22 24.03
N GLN A 22 -9.38 3.47 23.70
CA GLN A 22 -8.69 3.84 22.46
C GLN A 22 -7.21 3.40 22.45
N ASN A 23 -6.51 3.50 23.57
CA ASN A 23 -5.14 2.99 23.69
C ASN A 23 -5.09 1.47 23.55
N SER A 24 -6.03 0.75 24.14
CA SER A 24 -6.14 -0.71 24.00
C SER A 24 -6.39 -1.10 22.53
N LYS A 25 -7.32 -0.44 21.83
CA LYS A 25 -7.58 -0.68 20.42
C LYS A 25 -6.35 -0.40 19.56
N LYS A 26 -5.68 0.72 19.74
CA LYS A 26 -4.46 1.04 18.99
C LYS A 26 -3.37 -0.03 19.13
N GLN A 27 -3.22 -0.63 20.32
CA GLN A 27 -2.27 -1.73 20.52
C GLN A 27 -2.69 -3.00 19.77
N GLN A 28 -3.99 -3.30 19.70
CA GLN A 28 -4.50 -4.41 18.87
C GLN A 28 -4.24 -4.14 17.38
N ASP A 29 -4.51 -2.92 16.89
CA ASP A 29 -4.20 -2.51 15.52
C ASP A 29 -2.72 -2.72 15.19
N ILE A 30 -1.80 -2.25 16.05
CA ILE A 30 -0.35 -2.42 15.91
C ILE A 30 0.03 -3.91 15.85
N LYS A 31 -0.57 -4.74 16.71
CA LYS A 31 -0.34 -6.19 16.72
C LYS A 31 -0.76 -6.81 15.39
N SER A 32 -1.93 -6.48 14.88
CA SER A 32 -2.45 -6.99 13.59
C SER A 32 -1.56 -6.55 12.42
N ILE A 33 -1.16 -5.27 12.37
CA ILE A 33 -0.25 -4.78 11.33
C ILE A 33 1.09 -5.54 11.37
N LYS A 34 1.70 -5.69 12.54
CA LYS A 34 2.99 -6.36 12.69
C LYS A 34 2.92 -7.87 12.44
N SER A 35 1.77 -8.51 12.65
CA SER A 35 1.59 -9.94 12.40
C SER A 35 1.69 -10.30 10.91
N MET A 36 1.56 -9.31 10.01
CA MET A 36 1.80 -9.47 8.57
C MET A 36 3.30 -9.62 8.23
N CYS A 37 4.23 -9.49 9.19
CA CYS A 37 5.65 -9.75 8.99
C CYS A 37 5.97 -11.24 9.06
N GLY A 38 6.95 -11.68 8.27
CA GLY A 38 7.43 -13.05 8.25
C GLY A 38 7.69 -13.56 6.84
N CYS A 39 7.90 -14.86 6.73
CA CYS A 39 8.07 -15.57 5.46
C CYS A 39 6.75 -16.25 5.07
N TYR A 40 6.32 -16.10 3.82
CA TYR A 40 5.03 -16.58 3.34
C TYR A 40 5.14 -17.27 1.98
N GLU A 41 4.46 -18.39 1.84
CA GLU A 41 4.00 -18.87 0.54
C GLU A 41 2.75 -18.06 0.16
N VAL A 42 2.79 -17.42 -1.02
CA VAL A 42 1.72 -16.53 -1.46
C VAL A 42 1.05 -17.09 -2.70
N LYS A 43 -0.28 -17.11 -2.70
CA LYS A 43 -1.12 -17.40 -3.86
C LYS A 43 -1.75 -16.09 -4.32
N PHE A 44 -1.51 -15.72 -5.57
CA PHE A 44 -2.09 -14.53 -6.20
C PHE A 44 -3.19 -14.96 -7.18
N ASN A 45 -4.44 -14.72 -6.82
CA ASN A 45 -5.59 -15.11 -7.62
C ASN A 45 -6.33 -13.88 -8.11
N PHE A 46 -6.55 -13.77 -9.43
CA PHE A 46 -7.31 -12.68 -10.03
C PHE A 46 -8.23 -13.20 -11.11
N ILE A 47 -9.47 -12.73 -11.10
CA ILE A 47 -10.48 -13.06 -12.10
C ILE A 47 -11.33 -11.83 -12.41
N GLU A 48 -11.49 -11.51 -13.69
CA GLU A 48 -12.46 -10.54 -14.16
C GLU A 48 -13.85 -11.16 -14.11
N THR A 49 -14.80 -10.54 -13.40
CA THR A 49 -16.09 -11.12 -13.07
C THR A 49 -17.22 -10.60 -13.97
N PHE A 50 -17.22 -9.30 -14.25
CA PHE A 50 -18.20 -8.63 -15.07
C PHE A 50 -17.57 -7.73 -16.10
N ASN A 51 -18.17 -7.69 -17.29
CA ASN A 51 -17.81 -6.84 -18.40
C ASN A 51 -19.00 -5.92 -18.72
N TYR A 52 -18.75 -4.61 -18.72
CA TYR A 52 -19.72 -3.57 -19.06
C TYR A 52 -19.37 -2.86 -20.37
N SER A 53 -18.35 -3.34 -21.10
CA SER A 53 -17.97 -2.77 -22.39
C SER A 53 -19.13 -2.88 -23.40
N THR A 54 -19.38 -1.79 -24.10
CA THR A 54 -20.33 -1.78 -25.25
C THR A 54 -19.70 -2.37 -26.52
N ASP A 55 -18.37 -2.51 -26.53
CA ASP A 55 -17.60 -3.12 -27.63
C ASP A 55 -17.37 -4.61 -27.34
N SER A 56 -18.35 -5.43 -27.64
CA SER A 56 -18.25 -6.88 -27.46
C SER A 56 -17.29 -7.58 -28.45
N VAL A 57 -16.87 -6.91 -29.50
CA VAL A 57 -15.99 -7.45 -30.54
C VAL A 57 -14.51 -7.29 -30.18
N HIS A 58 -14.11 -6.12 -29.69
CA HIS A 58 -12.71 -5.81 -29.42
C HIS A 58 -12.35 -5.92 -27.93
N TYR A 59 -13.31 -5.87 -27.02
CA TYR A 59 -13.05 -6.04 -25.60
C TYR A 59 -12.51 -7.46 -25.32
N LYS A 60 -11.34 -7.48 -24.67
CA LYS A 60 -10.72 -8.75 -24.24
C LYS A 60 -10.62 -8.76 -22.71
N PRO A 61 -11.38 -9.59 -22.00
CA PRO A 61 -11.25 -9.72 -20.56
C PRO A 61 -9.83 -10.18 -20.18
N SER A 62 -9.38 -9.75 -19.00
CA SER A 62 -8.13 -10.25 -18.44
C SER A 62 -8.20 -11.75 -18.22
N LYS A 63 -7.14 -12.47 -18.55
CA LYS A 63 -7.05 -13.91 -18.26
C LYS A 63 -7.09 -14.13 -16.75
N THR A 64 -7.84 -15.14 -16.32
CA THR A 64 -7.77 -15.62 -14.93
C THR A 64 -6.33 -15.96 -14.58
N LYS A 65 -5.89 -15.48 -13.42
CA LYS A 65 -4.51 -15.61 -12.96
C LYS A 65 -4.48 -16.40 -11.66
N HIS A 66 -3.58 -17.40 -11.62
CA HIS A 66 -3.26 -18.18 -10.45
C HIS A 66 -1.74 -18.29 -10.38
N ASP A 67 -1.11 -17.33 -9.71
CA ASP A 67 0.34 -17.31 -9.53
C ASP A 67 0.72 -17.71 -8.11
N TYR A 68 1.95 -18.15 -7.96
CA TYR A 68 2.54 -18.53 -6.68
C TYR A 68 3.86 -17.81 -6.50
N GLY A 69 4.21 -17.51 -5.26
CA GLY A 69 5.49 -16.93 -4.91
C GLY A 69 5.86 -17.21 -3.47
N LEU A 70 7.12 -17.02 -3.16
CA LEU A 70 7.63 -16.96 -1.81
C LEU A 70 7.96 -15.50 -1.51
N GLU A 71 7.45 -14.95 -0.41
CA GLU A 71 7.60 -13.53 -0.09
C GLU A 71 8.02 -13.35 1.36
N TRP A 72 9.04 -12.54 1.59
CA TRP A 72 9.46 -12.13 2.91
C TRP A 72 9.00 -10.71 3.19
N VAL A 73 8.32 -10.51 4.33
CA VAL A 73 7.80 -9.22 4.78
C VAL A 73 8.55 -8.81 6.04
N THR A 74 9.20 -7.64 5.98
CA THR A 74 10.03 -7.15 7.08
C THR A 74 9.72 -5.72 7.47
N LEU A 75 9.91 -5.40 8.76
CA LEU A 75 9.79 -4.03 9.27
C LEU A 75 10.96 -3.17 8.79
N VAL A 76 10.65 -2.01 8.21
CA VAL A 76 11.64 -0.96 7.85
C VAL A 76 11.44 0.31 8.67
N LYS A 77 10.30 0.44 9.34
CA LYS A 77 10.02 1.47 10.34
C LYS A 77 9.07 0.89 11.40
N ASP A 78 9.36 1.16 12.66
CA ASP A 78 8.54 0.72 13.80
C ASP A 78 8.50 1.81 14.87
N THR A 79 7.40 2.53 14.89
CA THR A 79 7.07 3.50 15.95
C THR A 79 5.61 3.37 16.31
N THR A 80 5.18 4.00 17.41
CA THR A 80 3.78 3.97 17.86
C THR A 80 2.77 4.56 16.87
N ASN A 81 3.24 5.39 15.93
CA ASN A 81 2.38 6.09 14.97
C ASN A 81 2.72 5.79 13.50
N LYS A 82 3.84 5.11 13.24
CA LYS A 82 4.23 4.71 11.88
C LYS A 82 4.89 3.35 11.89
N ILE A 83 4.31 2.42 11.13
CA ILE A 83 4.83 1.07 10.90
C ILE A 83 4.97 0.91 9.39
N ALA A 84 6.15 0.52 8.91
CA ALA A 84 6.37 0.30 7.49
C ALA A 84 6.86 -1.12 7.25
N LEU A 85 6.18 -1.82 6.33
CA LEU A 85 6.44 -3.20 5.94
C LEU A 85 6.96 -3.24 4.51
N GLN A 86 8.17 -3.78 4.32
CA GLN A 86 8.75 -4.02 3.01
C GLN A 86 8.55 -5.46 2.62
N HIS A 87 8.02 -5.67 1.43
CA HIS A 87 7.82 -6.98 0.80
C HIS A 87 8.96 -7.29 -0.16
N LEU A 88 9.49 -8.50 -0.11
CA LEU A 88 10.54 -9.00 -1.00
C LEU A 88 10.09 -10.32 -1.59
N LEU A 89 9.83 -10.33 -2.90
CA LEU A 89 9.38 -11.51 -3.64
C LEU A 89 10.57 -12.31 -4.14
N ILE A 90 10.55 -13.61 -3.90
CA ILE A 90 11.55 -14.57 -4.32
C ILE A 90 11.01 -15.29 -5.56
N THR A 91 11.59 -15.04 -6.73
CA THR A 91 11.13 -15.60 -8.01
C THR A 91 12.02 -16.72 -8.51
N GLY A 92 13.11 -17.05 -7.81
CA GLY A 92 14.07 -18.09 -8.18
C GLY A 92 15.01 -18.44 -7.03
N GLN A 93 16.17 -19.00 -7.34
CA GLN A 93 17.09 -19.55 -6.35
C GLN A 93 18.38 -18.74 -6.17
N THR A 94 18.52 -17.61 -6.85
CA THR A 94 19.70 -16.73 -6.75
C THR A 94 19.31 -15.35 -6.23
N GLU A 95 20.30 -14.57 -5.82
CA GLU A 95 20.07 -13.21 -5.28
C GLU A 95 19.44 -12.29 -6.36
N GLU A 96 19.80 -12.47 -7.63
CA GLU A 96 19.26 -11.71 -8.76
C GLU A 96 17.78 -12.00 -9.00
N SER A 97 17.26 -13.09 -8.47
CA SER A 97 15.84 -13.44 -8.52
C SER A 97 15.00 -12.79 -7.43
N ILE A 98 15.62 -11.97 -6.55
CA ILE A 98 14.88 -11.23 -5.53
C ILE A 98 14.35 -9.91 -6.12
N VAL A 99 13.04 -9.74 -6.05
CA VAL A 99 12.39 -8.50 -6.40
C VAL A 99 12.05 -7.74 -5.13
N LYS A 100 12.63 -6.53 -4.95
CA LYS A 100 12.10 -5.59 -3.98
C LYS A 100 10.70 -5.24 -4.46
N HIS A 101 9.70 -5.88 -3.84
CA HIS A 101 8.32 -5.83 -4.29
C HIS A 101 7.66 -4.52 -3.84
N TRP A 102 6.47 -4.56 -3.32
CA TRP A 102 5.77 -3.38 -2.83
C TRP A 102 6.12 -3.08 -1.36
N ARG A 103 5.76 -1.88 -0.92
CA ARG A 103 5.89 -1.47 0.48
C ARG A 103 4.54 -0.93 0.95
N GLN A 104 4.20 -1.19 2.21
CA GLN A 104 3.04 -0.61 2.87
C GLN A 104 3.46 0.11 4.15
N ASP A 105 3.13 1.40 4.22
CA ASP A 105 3.31 2.21 5.42
C ASP A 105 1.95 2.41 6.08
N TRP A 106 1.87 2.13 7.37
CA TRP A 106 0.70 2.33 8.20
C TRP A 106 0.95 3.51 9.13
N LEU A 107 0.11 4.56 9.03
CA LEU A 107 0.25 5.80 9.80
C LEU A 107 -1.02 6.04 10.62
N TYR A 108 -0.85 6.14 11.93
CA TYR A 108 -1.97 6.40 12.85
C TYR A 108 -2.38 7.87 12.80
N GLU A 109 -3.69 8.12 12.64
CA GLU A 109 -4.30 9.47 12.58
C GLU A 109 -3.59 10.40 11.56
N ASN A 110 -3.22 9.84 10.41
CA ASN A 110 -2.54 10.59 9.36
C ASN A 110 -3.51 11.51 8.61
N THR A 111 -3.16 12.79 8.51
CA THR A 111 -3.97 13.80 7.83
C THR A 111 -3.61 14.00 6.36
N ASP A 112 -2.44 13.53 5.93
CA ASP A 112 -1.86 13.86 4.63
C ASP A 112 -1.94 12.66 3.68
N LEU A 113 -2.69 12.83 2.58
CA LEU A 113 -2.91 11.80 1.58
C LEU A 113 -2.49 12.28 0.19
N TYR A 114 -1.94 11.35 -0.59
CA TYR A 114 -1.75 11.46 -2.02
C TYR A 114 -2.78 10.58 -2.75
N VAL A 115 -3.85 11.20 -3.23
CA VAL A 115 -4.96 10.51 -3.88
C VAL A 115 -4.68 10.38 -5.37
N PHE A 116 -4.67 9.15 -5.88
CA PHE A 116 -4.48 8.90 -7.31
C PHE A 116 -5.63 9.51 -8.12
N VAL A 117 -5.28 10.20 -9.20
CA VAL A 117 -6.24 10.78 -10.13
C VAL A 117 -6.31 9.95 -11.40
N LYS A 118 -5.28 10.02 -12.24
CA LYS A 118 -5.04 9.24 -13.46
C LYS A 118 -3.64 9.59 -13.99
N ASP A 119 -3.19 8.94 -15.04
CA ASP A 119 -2.00 9.30 -15.82
C ASP A 119 -0.76 9.62 -15.00
N GLN A 120 -0.45 8.76 -14.00
CA GLN A 120 0.68 8.93 -13.09
C GLN A 120 0.62 10.22 -12.26
N THR A 121 -0.60 10.67 -11.90
CA THR A 121 -0.82 11.89 -11.13
C THR A 121 -1.56 11.60 -9.83
N TRP A 122 -1.08 12.18 -8.74
CA TRP A 122 -1.66 12.12 -7.40
C TRP A 122 -1.85 13.54 -6.87
N ASN A 123 -3.06 13.84 -6.42
CA ASN A 123 -3.36 15.10 -5.75
C ASN A 123 -3.12 14.99 -4.25
N PHE A 124 -2.47 16.00 -3.68
CA PHE A 124 -2.38 16.13 -2.24
C PHE A 124 -3.77 16.46 -1.66
N LYS A 125 -4.15 15.74 -0.61
CA LYS A 125 -5.39 15.96 0.15
C LYS A 125 -5.06 16.05 1.64
N LYS A 126 -5.49 17.14 2.28
CA LYS A 126 -5.40 17.31 3.73
C LYS A 126 -6.74 16.97 4.38
N ASN A 127 -6.74 15.96 5.24
CA ASN A 127 -7.89 15.66 6.12
C ASN A 127 -7.75 16.41 7.44
N THR A 128 -8.87 16.62 8.13
CA THR A 128 -8.86 17.17 9.49
C THR A 128 -8.50 16.08 10.52
N PRO A 129 -7.95 16.44 11.69
CA PRO A 129 -7.70 15.46 12.76
C PRO A 129 -8.97 14.71 13.21
N LYS A 130 -10.14 15.32 13.09
CA LYS A 130 -11.44 14.70 13.43
C LYS A 130 -11.78 13.56 12.47
N GLU A 131 -11.52 13.73 11.16
CA GLU A 131 -11.83 12.72 10.13
C GLU A 131 -10.97 11.47 10.26
N VAL A 132 -9.75 11.59 10.78
CA VAL A 132 -8.81 10.47 10.88
C VAL A 132 -8.68 9.90 12.29
N LYS A 133 -9.43 10.42 13.25
CA LYS A 133 -9.33 10.02 14.66
C LYS A 133 -9.55 8.52 14.85
N GLY A 134 -8.59 7.85 15.49
CA GLY A 134 -8.65 6.42 15.77
C GLY A 134 -8.46 5.53 14.54
N GLN A 135 -8.00 6.07 13.41
CA GLN A 135 -7.85 5.36 12.16
C GLN A 135 -6.37 5.23 11.74
N TRP A 136 -6.12 4.23 10.91
CA TRP A 136 -4.84 4.02 10.25
C TRP A 136 -4.96 4.31 8.75
N THR A 137 -4.01 5.09 8.24
CA THR A 137 -3.82 5.24 6.80
C THR A 137 -2.83 4.21 6.31
N GLN A 138 -3.23 3.38 5.35
CA GLN A 138 -2.31 2.57 4.56
C GLN A 138 -1.84 3.40 3.37
N LYS A 139 -0.53 3.59 3.23
CA LYS A 139 0.12 4.12 2.03
C LYS A 139 0.86 3.00 1.34
N VAL A 140 0.46 2.69 0.12
CA VAL A 140 1.07 1.63 -0.69
C VAL A 140 1.98 2.25 -1.73
N TYR A 141 3.18 1.71 -1.82
CA TYR A 141 4.22 2.15 -2.75
C TYR A 141 4.57 1.05 -3.74
N GLN A 142 4.97 1.46 -4.92
CA GLN A 142 5.39 0.56 -5.99
C GLN A 142 6.78 -0.03 -5.70
N VAL A 143 7.28 -0.85 -6.62
CA VAL A 143 8.62 -1.49 -6.49
C VAL A 143 9.77 -0.48 -6.41
N ASP A 144 9.57 0.74 -6.88
CA ASP A 144 10.52 1.86 -6.87
C ASP A 144 10.23 2.90 -5.77
N ASP A 145 9.37 2.52 -4.82
CA ASP A 145 8.87 3.40 -3.74
C ASP A 145 8.11 4.66 -4.20
N SER A 146 7.80 4.81 -5.49
CA SER A 146 6.84 5.82 -5.94
C SER A 146 5.44 5.50 -5.38
N PRO A 147 4.56 6.51 -5.22
CA PRO A 147 3.23 6.30 -4.65
C PRO A 147 2.41 5.39 -5.56
N ARG A 148 1.54 4.60 -4.97
CA ARG A 148 0.57 3.81 -5.71
C ARG A 148 -0.85 4.22 -5.33
N TYR A 149 -1.27 3.96 -4.12
CA TYR A 149 -2.55 4.40 -3.57
C TYR A 149 -2.47 4.52 -2.06
N GLU A 150 -3.37 5.30 -1.49
CA GLU A 150 -3.47 5.53 -0.06
C GLU A 150 -4.94 5.48 0.37
N GLY A 151 -5.18 5.03 1.59
CA GLY A 151 -6.52 5.01 2.14
C GLY A 151 -6.53 4.97 3.66
N THR A 152 -7.55 5.57 4.27
CA THR A 152 -7.71 5.69 5.72
C THR A 152 -8.96 4.94 6.17
N ALA A 153 -8.82 4.11 7.20
CA ALA A 153 -9.92 3.39 7.84
C ALA A 153 -9.52 2.90 9.23
N SER A 154 -10.49 2.42 10.00
CA SER A 154 -10.25 1.74 11.27
C SER A 154 -9.99 0.26 11.06
N TRP A 155 -9.06 -0.32 11.84
CA TRP A 155 -9.03 -1.75 12.08
C TRP A 155 -10.28 -2.17 12.86
N VAL A 156 -10.78 -3.35 12.58
CA VAL A 156 -11.91 -3.97 13.26
C VAL A 156 -11.43 -5.25 13.92
N HIS A 157 -11.78 -5.42 15.20
CA HIS A 157 -11.47 -6.59 16.02
C HIS A 157 -12.79 -7.08 16.61
N ALA A 158 -13.47 -7.96 15.89
CA ALA A 158 -14.80 -8.46 16.28
C ALA A 158 -14.96 -9.93 15.89
N ASP A 159 -15.63 -10.69 16.71
CA ASP A 159 -16.02 -12.09 16.44
C ASP A 159 -14.87 -13.00 16.02
N GLY A 160 -13.67 -12.74 16.57
CA GLY A 160 -12.46 -13.50 16.26
C GLY A 160 -11.79 -13.14 14.94
N THR A 161 -12.24 -12.08 14.27
CA THR A 161 -11.63 -11.55 13.05
C THR A 161 -10.93 -10.22 13.31
N ASP A 162 -9.75 -10.05 12.70
CA ASP A 162 -8.98 -8.80 12.69
C ASP A 162 -8.82 -8.36 11.25
N TYR A 163 -9.48 -7.27 10.85
CA TYR A 163 -9.40 -6.79 9.47
C TYR A 163 -9.41 -5.26 9.35
N TRP A 164 -8.87 -4.78 8.23
CA TRP A 164 -8.92 -3.39 7.81
C TRP A 164 -9.46 -3.31 6.38
N LYS A 165 -10.40 -2.42 6.12
CA LYS A 165 -11.07 -2.26 4.83
C LYS A 165 -11.09 -0.81 4.38
N ASN A 166 -10.71 -0.56 3.12
CA ASN A 166 -10.74 0.76 2.50
C ASN A 166 -11.06 0.68 1.01
N THR A 167 -11.63 1.76 0.47
CA THR A 167 -11.83 1.95 -0.97
C THR A 167 -11.02 3.16 -1.43
N THR A 168 -10.24 2.99 -2.50
CA THR A 168 -9.38 4.06 -3.04
C THR A 168 -9.08 3.82 -4.52
N ASP A 169 -8.79 4.88 -5.24
CA ASP A 169 -8.35 4.82 -6.64
C ASP A 169 -6.85 4.53 -6.72
N ALA A 170 -6.46 3.79 -7.73
CA ALA A 170 -5.09 3.36 -7.96
C ALA A 170 -4.75 3.34 -9.45
N PRO A 171 -3.46 3.45 -9.82
CA PRO A 171 -3.02 3.13 -11.19
C PRO A 171 -3.24 1.64 -11.50
N LEU A 172 -3.19 1.31 -12.79
CA LEU A 172 -3.27 -0.07 -13.27
C LEU A 172 -2.24 -0.95 -12.55
N PRO A 173 -2.59 -2.19 -12.23
CA PRO A 173 -1.62 -3.13 -11.67
C PRO A 173 -0.54 -3.48 -12.71
N ARG A 174 0.67 -3.79 -12.25
CA ARG A 174 1.79 -4.10 -13.15
C ARG A 174 1.49 -5.21 -14.16
N ARG A 175 0.67 -6.18 -13.79
CA ARG A 175 0.23 -7.26 -14.67
C ARG A 175 -0.58 -6.80 -15.88
N GLU A 176 -1.15 -5.58 -15.82
CA GLU A 176 -1.98 -5.01 -16.89
C GLU A 176 -1.42 -3.71 -17.49
N HIS A 177 -0.58 -3.01 -16.77
CA HIS A 177 -0.02 -1.71 -17.15
C HIS A 177 0.65 -1.68 -18.55
N THR A 178 1.27 -2.79 -18.98
CA THR A 178 1.88 -2.91 -20.31
C THR A 178 1.00 -3.65 -21.31
N ALA A 179 -0.05 -4.32 -20.85
CA ALA A 179 -0.90 -5.19 -21.68
C ALA A 179 -2.23 -4.52 -22.07
N ARG A 180 -2.67 -3.50 -21.34
CA ARG A 180 -3.97 -2.83 -21.53
C ARG A 180 -3.84 -1.33 -21.48
N GLN A 181 -4.68 -0.65 -22.28
CA GLN A 181 -4.80 0.80 -22.33
C GLN A 181 -6.28 1.24 -22.41
N ASP A 182 -7.20 0.30 -22.22
CA ASP A 182 -8.65 0.49 -22.34
C ASP A 182 -9.30 1.02 -21.06
N TYR A 183 -8.54 1.14 -19.95
CA TYR A 183 -8.93 1.82 -18.73
C TYR A 183 -7.72 2.50 -18.09
N ASN A 184 -7.92 3.45 -17.16
CA ASN A 184 -6.84 4.25 -16.57
C ASN A 184 -6.92 4.42 -15.07
N VAL A 185 -8.00 3.96 -14.43
CA VAL A 185 -8.16 3.97 -12.97
C VAL A 185 -8.66 2.61 -12.52
N LEU A 186 -8.02 2.07 -11.47
CA LEU A 186 -8.52 0.90 -10.75
C LEU A 186 -9.07 1.37 -9.39
N LYS A 187 -10.40 1.44 -9.24
CA LYS A 187 -11.01 1.67 -7.94
C LYS A 187 -10.95 0.38 -7.15
N ARG A 188 -10.16 0.37 -6.09
CA ARG A 188 -9.85 -0.81 -5.29
C ARG A 188 -10.62 -0.78 -3.98
N ARG A 189 -11.35 -1.85 -3.70
CA ARG A 189 -11.86 -2.15 -2.36
C ARG A 189 -10.94 -3.18 -1.75
N ASN A 190 -10.05 -2.73 -0.87
CA ASN A 190 -9.04 -3.57 -0.24
C ASN A 190 -9.52 -4.05 1.13
N ILE A 191 -9.35 -5.34 1.42
CA ILE A 191 -9.52 -5.91 2.75
C ILE A 191 -8.23 -6.62 3.11
N HIS A 192 -7.59 -6.19 4.21
CA HIS A 192 -6.50 -6.93 4.84
C HIS A 192 -7.07 -7.63 6.07
N GLU A 193 -6.98 -8.95 6.10
CA GLU A 193 -7.50 -9.78 7.19
C GLU A 193 -6.40 -10.66 7.74
N ILE A 194 -6.29 -10.68 9.08
CA ILE A 194 -5.38 -11.57 9.79
C ILE A 194 -6.09 -12.91 10.02
N THR A 195 -5.43 -14.00 9.64
CA THR A 195 -5.99 -15.36 9.70
C THR A 195 -5.14 -16.25 10.59
N SER A 196 -5.64 -17.45 10.91
CA SER A 196 -4.88 -18.45 11.67
C SER A 196 -3.66 -18.99 10.93
N PHE A 197 -3.64 -18.90 9.60
CA PHE A 197 -2.51 -19.36 8.75
C PHE A 197 -1.55 -18.24 8.34
N GLY A 198 -1.88 -16.97 8.62
CA GLY A 198 -1.09 -15.79 8.24
C GLY A 198 -1.98 -14.59 8.02
N TRP A 199 -2.18 -14.17 6.77
CA TRP A 199 -3.09 -13.07 6.42
C TRP A 199 -3.53 -13.17 4.97
N GLN A 200 -4.56 -12.42 4.61
CA GLN A 200 -5.02 -12.34 3.23
C GLN A 200 -5.33 -10.90 2.83
N HIS A 201 -5.18 -10.63 1.53
CA HIS A 201 -5.56 -9.37 0.90
C HIS A 201 -6.62 -9.64 -0.16
N GLU A 202 -7.86 -9.38 0.19
CA GLU A 202 -8.97 -9.44 -0.75
C GLU A 202 -9.11 -8.10 -1.48
N GLN A 203 -9.43 -8.17 -2.76
CA GLN A 203 -9.60 -7.03 -3.63
C GLN A 203 -10.90 -7.19 -4.43
N ASP A 204 -11.75 -6.17 -4.35
CA ASP A 204 -12.95 -6.05 -5.17
C ASP A 204 -12.81 -4.78 -6.01
N ASN A 205 -12.39 -4.93 -7.25
CA ASN A 205 -11.89 -3.84 -8.08
C ASN A 205 -12.87 -3.49 -9.19
N ASP A 206 -13.05 -2.17 -9.43
CA ASP A 206 -13.68 -1.65 -10.63
C ASP A 206 -12.59 -1.10 -11.58
N LYS A 207 -12.58 -1.57 -12.82
CA LYS A 207 -11.77 -1.02 -13.91
C LYS A 207 -12.53 0.15 -14.52
N ILE A 208 -11.96 1.35 -14.46
CA ILE A 208 -12.65 2.60 -14.78
C ILE A 208 -11.91 3.34 -15.88
N ILE A 209 -12.68 3.83 -16.85
CA ILE A 209 -12.24 4.83 -17.83
C ILE A 209 -12.61 6.19 -17.24
N ARG A 210 -11.61 6.99 -16.89
CA ARG A 210 -11.80 8.37 -16.37
C ARG A 210 -11.37 9.38 -17.41
N ASP A 211 -12.28 10.24 -17.83
CA ASP A 211 -11.99 11.33 -18.77
C ASP A 211 -11.25 12.53 -18.10
N ASN A 212 -11.01 13.60 -18.86
CA ASN A 212 -10.35 14.80 -18.36
C ASN A 212 -11.22 15.63 -17.41
N ASN A 213 -12.54 15.43 -17.42
CA ASN A 213 -13.50 16.09 -16.55
C ASN A 213 -13.83 15.26 -15.30
N ALA A 214 -13.06 14.20 -15.05
CA ALA A 214 -13.26 13.24 -13.94
C ALA A 214 -14.60 12.48 -14.02
N ASN A 215 -15.19 12.34 -15.22
CA ASN A 215 -16.32 11.43 -15.43
C ASN A 215 -15.81 10.00 -15.51
N ASP A 216 -16.41 9.10 -14.74
CA ASP A 216 -16.04 7.71 -14.61
C ASP A 216 -17.02 6.81 -15.38
N VAL A 217 -16.49 5.95 -16.25
CA VAL A 217 -17.24 4.88 -16.91
C VAL A 217 -16.70 3.55 -16.42
N LEU A 218 -17.56 2.72 -15.84
CA LEU A 218 -17.22 1.36 -15.42
C LEU A 218 -17.05 0.46 -16.66
N LEU A 219 -15.84 -0.07 -16.83
CA LEU A 219 -15.52 -0.98 -17.93
C LEU A 219 -15.73 -2.45 -17.54
N ALA A 220 -15.17 -2.84 -16.38
CA ALA A 220 -15.23 -4.21 -15.89
C ALA A 220 -15.03 -4.28 -14.39
N GLN A 221 -15.40 -5.40 -13.79
CA GLN A 221 -15.12 -5.73 -12.40
C GLN A 221 -14.14 -6.90 -12.28
N GLU A 222 -13.29 -6.88 -11.27
CA GLU A 222 -12.29 -7.91 -11.00
C GLU A 222 -12.28 -8.26 -9.52
N LYS A 223 -12.22 -9.56 -9.22
CA LYS A 223 -11.91 -10.06 -7.88
C LYS A 223 -10.45 -10.47 -7.81
N GLY A 224 -9.80 -10.07 -6.72
CA GLY A 224 -8.45 -10.50 -6.36
C GLY A 224 -8.43 -11.09 -4.97
N LEU A 225 -7.61 -12.14 -4.79
CA LEU A 225 -7.36 -12.72 -3.48
C LEU A 225 -5.90 -13.17 -3.40
N ASP A 226 -5.12 -12.44 -2.61
CA ASP A 226 -3.75 -12.79 -2.30
C ASP A 226 -3.74 -13.46 -0.90
N VAL A 227 -3.36 -14.76 -0.87
CA VAL A 227 -3.35 -15.57 0.37
C VAL A 227 -1.92 -15.79 0.81
N TYR A 228 -1.58 -15.27 1.97
CA TYR A 228 -0.25 -15.35 2.59
C TYR A 228 -0.25 -16.42 3.67
N THR A 229 0.26 -17.62 3.34
CA THR A 229 0.40 -18.73 4.29
C THR A 229 1.79 -18.69 4.93
N LYS A 230 1.84 -18.53 6.24
CA LYS A 230 3.10 -18.40 6.98
C LYS A 230 3.92 -19.70 6.89
N VAL A 231 5.21 -19.55 6.63
CA VAL A 231 6.17 -20.67 6.57
C VAL A 231 7.41 -20.32 7.41
N PRO A 232 8.28 -21.30 7.72
CA PRO A 232 9.51 -21.03 8.47
C PRO A 232 10.38 -19.97 7.79
N ASP A 233 10.89 -19.01 8.55
CA ASP A 233 11.68 -17.87 8.08
C ASP A 233 12.93 -18.27 7.28
N LEU A 234 13.45 -19.48 7.53
CA LEU A 234 14.59 -20.03 6.79
C LEU A 234 14.32 -20.15 5.29
N LYS A 235 13.08 -20.39 4.86
CA LYS A 235 12.71 -20.41 3.43
C LYS A 235 12.98 -19.08 2.74
N CYS A 236 12.92 -17.96 3.48
CA CYS A 236 13.16 -16.62 2.96
C CYS A 236 14.59 -16.11 3.15
N LYS A 237 15.54 -16.97 3.50
CA LYS A 237 16.93 -16.59 3.79
C LYS A 237 17.57 -15.77 2.66
N LEU A 238 17.29 -16.11 1.41
CA LEU A 238 17.81 -15.38 0.24
C LEU A 238 17.35 -13.93 0.20
N ALA A 239 16.07 -13.67 0.50
CA ALA A 239 15.53 -12.31 0.58
C ALA A 239 16.08 -11.54 1.78
N GLN A 240 16.32 -12.21 2.91
CA GLN A 240 16.94 -11.60 4.09
C GLN A 240 18.39 -11.15 3.78
N ASP A 241 19.16 -11.99 3.09
CA ASP A 241 20.53 -11.67 2.70
C ASP A 241 20.59 -10.52 1.68
N PHE A 242 19.71 -10.56 0.67
CA PHE A 242 19.55 -9.46 -0.28
C PHE A 242 19.23 -8.15 0.44
N TRP A 243 18.27 -8.17 1.38
CA TRP A 243 17.90 -6.96 2.10
C TRP A 243 18.98 -6.43 3.00
N LYS A 244 19.76 -7.30 3.64
CA LYS A 244 20.91 -6.92 4.45
C LYS A 244 21.94 -6.10 3.65
N LYS A 245 22.16 -6.44 2.37
CA LYS A 245 23.07 -5.71 1.46
C LYS A 245 22.47 -4.40 0.96
N ASN A 246 21.16 -4.39 0.65
CA ASN A 246 20.55 -3.32 -0.14
C ASN A 246 19.69 -2.34 0.67
N ASN A 247 19.39 -2.62 1.95
CA ASN A 247 18.49 -1.77 2.74
C ASN A 247 18.93 -0.32 2.86
N VAL A 248 20.24 -0.03 2.80
CA VAL A 248 20.80 1.32 2.91
C VAL A 248 20.47 2.17 1.69
N VAL A 249 20.66 1.66 0.47
CA VAL A 249 20.28 2.38 -0.75
C VAL A 249 18.76 2.56 -0.81
N TRP A 250 17.98 1.53 -0.44
CA TRP A 250 16.53 1.66 -0.37
C TRP A 250 16.06 2.64 0.71
N LYS A 251 16.82 2.80 1.79
CA LYS A 251 16.53 3.89 2.76
C LYS A 251 16.73 5.26 2.12
N LYS A 252 17.80 5.48 1.36
CA LYS A 252 18.03 6.74 0.65
C LYS A 252 16.91 7.06 -0.33
N ILE A 253 16.40 6.05 -1.07
CA ILE A 253 15.28 6.18 -1.98
C ILE A 253 14.00 6.58 -1.22
N ARG A 254 13.71 5.94 -0.08
CA ARG A 254 12.56 6.32 0.76
C ARG A 254 12.69 7.73 1.33
N ASP A 255 13.88 8.10 1.77
CA ASP A 255 14.15 9.45 2.31
C ASP A 255 13.92 10.51 1.23
N LYS A 256 14.37 10.27 -0.01
CA LYS A 256 14.08 11.17 -1.15
C LYS A 256 12.60 11.29 -1.44
N TRP A 257 11.87 10.16 -1.51
CA TRP A 257 10.42 10.20 -1.69
C TRP A 257 9.72 10.96 -0.55
N GLN A 258 10.20 10.82 0.69
CA GLN A 258 9.63 11.60 1.80
C GLN A 258 9.79 13.10 1.57
N THR A 259 10.97 13.58 1.08
CA THR A 259 11.15 15.01 0.76
C THR A 259 10.23 15.50 -0.37
N VAL A 260 9.83 14.61 -1.29
CA VAL A 260 8.85 14.93 -2.33
C VAL A 260 7.45 15.05 -1.73
N PHE A 261 7.06 14.10 -0.87
CA PHE A 261 5.73 14.12 -0.23
C PHE A 261 5.58 15.28 0.76
N ASP A 262 6.63 15.68 1.46
CA ASP A 262 6.60 16.79 2.43
C ASP A 262 6.32 18.16 1.79
N LYS A 263 6.39 18.27 0.45
CA LYS A 263 5.99 19.49 -0.26
C LYS A 263 4.48 19.73 -0.23
N ASN A 264 3.69 18.67 -0.03
CA ASN A 264 2.22 18.74 0.00
C ASN A 264 1.61 19.34 -1.28
N GLU A 265 2.19 19.03 -2.41
CA GLU A 265 1.79 19.50 -3.73
C GLU A 265 1.29 18.32 -4.59
N THR A 266 0.55 18.62 -5.67
CA THR A 266 0.21 17.61 -6.67
C THR A 266 1.50 16.99 -7.24
N LEU A 267 1.55 15.67 -7.25
CA LEU A 267 2.67 14.91 -7.79
C LEU A 267 2.28 14.27 -9.12
N SER A 268 3.01 14.61 -10.18
CA SER A 268 2.89 13.95 -11.48
C SER A 268 4.24 13.39 -11.91
N LEU A 269 4.24 12.15 -12.42
CA LEU A 269 5.46 11.46 -12.82
C LEU A 269 5.50 11.19 -14.32
N GLU A 270 6.70 11.26 -14.90
CA GLU A 270 6.96 10.75 -16.24
C GLU A 270 6.86 9.23 -16.26
N LYS A 271 6.32 8.66 -17.34
CA LYS A 271 6.26 7.22 -17.53
C LYS A 271 7.66 6.62 -17.74
N THR A 272 8.49 7.35 -18.50
CA THR A 272 9.86 6.96 -18.81
C THR A 272 10.74 8.19 -18.94
N VAL A 273 12.03 8.04 -18.55
CA VAL A 273 13.10 9.00 -18.84
C VAL A 273 14.21 8.22 -19.55
N ASP A 274 14.71 8.74 -20.68
CA ASP A 274 15.66 8.02 -21.56
C ASP A 274 15.15 6.62 -21.97
N LYS A 275 13.85 6.50 -22.25
CA LYS A 275 13.14 5.26 -22.60
C LYS A 275 13.14 4.19 -21.49
N GLN A 276 13.55 4.51 -20.29
CA GLN A 276 13.53 3.60 -19.13
C GLN A 276 12.53 4.05 -18.08
N PRO A 277 11.72 3.14 -17.52
CA PRO A 277 10.87 3.45 -16.38
C PRO A 277 11.71 3.59 -15.10
N LEU A 278 11.19 4.32 -14.12
CA LEU A 278 11.88 4.65 -12.86
C LEU A 278 12.45 3.41 -12.16
N PHE A 279 11.67 2.35 -12.06
CA PHE A 279 12.12 1.14 -11.36
C PHE A 279 13.40 0.55 -11.97
N MET A 280 13.58 0.58 -13.30
CA MET A 280 14.80 0.05 -13.93
C MET A 280 16.04 0.87 -13.55
N LYS A 281 15.91 2.20 -13.51
CA LYS A 281 17.02 3.08 -13.09
C LYS A 281 17.37 2.90 -11.62
N LEU A 282 16.38 2.75 -10.72
CA LEU A 282 16.62 2.55 -9.29
C LEU A 282 17.16 1.15 -8.96
N PHE A 283 16.69 0.11 -9.64
CA PHE A 283 17.22 -1.26 -9.47
C PHE A 283 18.65 -1.43 -10.01
N ALA A 284 19.09 -0.58 -10.92
CA ALA A 284 20.47 -0.56 -11.42
C ALA A 284 21.48 0.09 -10.43
N LEU A 285 20.99 0.78 -9.39
CA LEU A 285 21.87 1.39 -8.39
C LEU A 285 22.60 0.35 -7.58
N GLN A 286 23.88 0.59 -7.36
CA GLN A 286 24.69 -0.22 -6.46
C GLN A 286 24.34 0.03 -4.99
N ALA A 287 24.59 -0.92 -4.11
CA ALA A 287 24.28 -0.82 -2.69
C ALA A 287 24.95 0.38 -2.00
N ASN A 288 26.08 0.86 -2.53
CA ASN A 288 26.82 2.03 -2.03
C ASN A 288 26.46 3.35 -2.74
N ALA A 289 25.46 3.35 -3.64
CA ALA A 289 25.05 4.58 -4.32
C ALA A 289 24.82 5.74 -3.35
N THR A 290 25.22 6.93 -3.75
CA THR A 290 25.11 8.15 -2.96
C THR A 290 23.69 8.68 -2.91
N GLN A 291 23.37 9.56 -1.97
CA GLN A 291 22.08 10.26 -1.95
C GLN A 291 21.88 11.10 -3.22
N GLN A 292 22.93 11.76 -3.70
CA GLN A 292 22.87 12.58 -4.90
C GLN A 292 22.48 11.78 -6.16
N GLU A 293 23.03 10.56 -6.34
CA GLU A 293 22.64 9.68 -7.46
C GLU A 293 21.16 9.31 -7.40
N VAL A 294 20.66 8.98 -6.21
CA VAL A 294 19.24 8.69 -5.98
C VAL A 294 18.38 9.92 -6.30
N ASP A 295 18.77 11.09 -5.79
CA ASP A 295 18.01 12.33 -5.97
C ASP A 295 17.92 12.71 -7.44
N LEU A 296 19.01 12.67 -8.20
CA LEU A 296 19.03 12.95 -9.63
C LEU A 296 18.09 12.04 -10.44
N ILE A 297 18.06 10.74 -10.10
CA ILE A 297 17.17 9.80 -10.78
C ILE A 297 15.70 10.14 -10.48
N ILE A 298 15.33 10.28 -9.21
CA ILE A 298 13.93 10.52 -8.83
C ILE A 298 13.46 11.89 -9.36
N ASP A 299 14.26 12.94 -9.21
CA ASP A 299 13.92 14.30 -9.68
C ASP A 299 13.71 14.35 -11.20
N SER A 300 14.42 13.52 -11.98
CA SER A 300 14.23 13.44 -13.43
C SER A 300 12.86 12.91 -13.86
N PHE A 301 12.16 12.19 -12.96
CA PHE A 301 10.82 11.66 -13.24
C PHE A 301 9.69 12.55 -12.73
N ILE A 302 9.98 13.54 -11.87
CA ILE A 302 8.96 14.47 -11.37
C ILE A 302 8.68 15.52 -12.45
N LYS A 303 7.42 15.60 -12.91
CA LYS A 303 6.98 16.66 -13.84
C LYS A 303 7.02 18.00 -13.13
N LYS A 304 7.52 19.00 -13.84
CA LYS A 304 7.54 20.39 -13.37
C LYS A 304 6.24 21.11 -13.68
#